data_48180175b97c1bc1d116391aa44243bf
#
_entry.id   48180175b97c1bc1d116391aa44243bf
#
_cell.length_a   1.000
_cell.length_b   1.000
_cell.length_c   1.000
_cell.angle_alpha   90.00
_cell.angle_beta   90.00
_cell.angle_gamma   90.00
#
_symmetry.space_group_name_H-M   'P 1'
#
loop_
_entity.id
_entity.type
_entity.pdbx_description
1 polymer ?
#
loop_
_entity_poly.entity_id
_entity_poly.type
_entity_poly.pdbx_seq_one_letter_code
_entity_poly.pdbx_strand_id
1 'polypeptide(L)'
;MYGDSSKMASSTSKSLAEILQPVKRLRSLSPSRETLAPRSCISIRSDPSVGTGVSGEFKLESPSSLTVEQRSRMEFNKYLARSKRNVRLCIERIENAKAEGIEYAKLEELLMEETWLEALQGELQNPYWKNLCRFVESELRGVVPIYPPPHLIFNALNSTPFDRVKAVIIGQDPYHGPGQAMGLAFSVPEGIKPPSSLINIFKELQKDVGCSIPMHGNLERWAVQGVLLLNTVLTVRKHQANSHARKGWEPFTDAVIRTISEKKRGIVFILWGNSAQEKSKLIDATKHHILKAAHPSGLSANRGFFGCRHFSKTNEMLKRLGLSPIDWQL
;
A
#
# COMPACT_ATOMS: atom_id res chain seq x y z
N MET A 1 -8.98 36.90 61.80
CA MET A 1 -9.77 35.78 62.40
C MET A 1 -9.84 34.71 61.31
N TYR A 2 -9.05 33.71 61.44
CA TYR A 2 -9.32 32.27 61.68
C TYR A 2 -10.35 31.69 60.69
N GLY A 3 -10.15 30.67 59.90
CA GLY A 3 -9.40 29.46 60.14
C GLY A 3 -9.20 28.61 58.88
N ASP A 4 -8.21 27.94 59.03
CA ASP A 4 -7.61 26.79 58.39
C ASP A 4 -8.57 25.62 58.12
N SER A 5 -8.38 24.89 57.01
CA SER A 5 -8.53 23.43 56.98
C SER A 5 -8.02 22.84 55.68
N SER A 6 -6.78 22.46 55.70
CA SER A 6 -6.14 21.50 54.77
C SER A 6 -6.83 20.12 54.80
N LYS A 7 -7.12 19.54 53.64
CA LYS A 7 -7.24 18.10 53.46
C LYS A 7 -6.32 17.65 52.33
N MET A 8 -5.17 17.12 52.72
CA MET A 8 -4.30 16.29 51.91
C MET A 8 -5.02 14.98 51.59
N ALA A 9 -5.19 14.66 50.32
CA ALA A 9 -5.49 13.31 49.87
C ALA A 9 -4.17 12.63 49.46
N SER A 10 -3.76 11.65 50.21
CA SER A 10 -2.61 10.78 49.93
C SER A 10 -2.89 9.86 48.75
N SER A 11 -2.16 10.06 47.64
CA SER A 11 -2.11 9.11 46.55
C SER A 11 -1.08 8.02 46.88
N THR A 12 -1.55 6.83 47.22
CA THR A 12 -0.73 5.63 47.34
C THR A 12 -0.25 5.20 45.95
N SER A 13 1.03 5.39 45.69
CA SER A 13 1.72 4.82 44.55
C SER A 13 1.82 3.31 44.68
N LYS A 14 1.15 2.54 43.83
CA LYS A 14 1.34 1.10 43.70
C LYS A 14 2.71 0.80 43.12
N SER A 15 3.44 -0.12 43.75
CA SER A 15 4.80 -0.51 43.35
C SER A 15 4.77 -1.31 42.04
N LEU A 16 5.86 -1.20 41.26
CA LEU A 16 6.08 -1.91 39.99
C LEU A 16 6.00 -3.46 40.11
N ALA A 17 6.03 -4.00 41.29
CA ALA A 17 5.96 -5.45 41.55
C ALA A 17 4.53 -6.03 41.45
N GLU A 18 3.47 -5.21 41.50
CA GLU A 18 2.09 -5.68 41.35
C GLU A 18 1.58 -5.78 39.92
N ILE A 19 2.35 -5.31 38.92
CA ILE A 19 1.96 -5.30 37.51
C ILE A 19 2.42 -6.57 36.77
N LEU A 20 3.27 -7.40 37.41
CA LEU A 20 3.84 -8.61 36.77
C LEU A 20 3.30 -9.89 37.41
N GLN A 21 1.97 -10.11 37.41
CA GLN A 21 1.42 -11.44 37.64
C GLN A 21 1.16 -12.16 36.30
N PRO A 22 1.64 -13.42 36.14
CA PRO A 22 1.44 -14.17 34.93
C PRO A 22 -0.01 -14.61 34.79
N VAL A 23 -0.61 -14.27 33.65
CA VAL A 23 -1.94 -14.73 33.24
C VAL A 23 -1.91 -16.25 33.12
N LYS A 24 -2.73 -16.94 33.95
CA LYS A 24 -2.91 -18.38 33.89
C LYS A 24 -3.44 -18.79 32.50
N ARG A 25 -2.65 -19.63 31.80
CA ARG A 25 -3.06 -20.27 30.55
C ARG A 25 -4.33 -21.09 30.79
N LEU A 26 -5.41 -20.72 30.10
CA LEU A 26 -6.57 -21.60 29.92
C LEU A 26 -6.14 -22.78 29.05
N ARG A 27 -6.34 -23.98 29.55
CA ARG A 27 -6.13 -25.25 28.85
C ARG A 27 -7.08 -25.29 27.64
N SER A 28 -6.54 -25.36 26.43
CA SER A 28 -7.27 -25.67 25.22
C SER A 28 -7.76 -27.12 25.29
N LEU A 29 -9.08 -27.30 25.20
CA LEU A 29 -9.70 -28.60 24.93
C LEU A 29 -9.42 -28.96 23.47
N SER A 30 -8.68 -30.04 23.28
CA SER A 30 -8.47 -30.64 21.95
C SER A 30 -9.74 -31.33 21.50
N PRO A 31 -10.18 -31.20 20.24
CA PRO A 31 -11.24 -32.05 19.71
C PRO A 31 -10.71 -33.44 19.41
N SER A 32 -11.50 -34.43 19.78
CA SER A 32 -11.27 -35.86 19.59
C SER A 32 -11.02 -36.22 18.13
N ARG A 33 -9.94 -36.94 17.85
CA ARG A 33 -9.68 -37.59 16.58
C ARG A 33 -10.67 -38.75 16.39
N GLU A 34 -11.63 -38.59 15.50
CA GLU A 34 -12.31 -39.73 14.90
C GLU A 34 -11.40 -40.36 13.84
N THR A 35 -11.04 -41.61 14.08
CA THR A 35 -10.28 -42.48 13.18
C THR A 35 -11.21 -42.95 12.06
N LEU A 36 -11.03 -42.41 10.86
CA LEU A 36 -11.58 -42.98 9.64
C LEU A 36 -10.63 -44.10 9.13
N ALA A 37 -11.15 -45.31 9.08
CA ALA A 37 -10.49 -46.48 8.56
C ALA A 37 -10.12 -46.34 7.07
N PRO A 38 -9.04 -46.97 6.59
CA PRO A 38 -8.63 -46.89 5.20
C PRO A 38 -9.58 -47.68 4.29
N ARG A 39 -10.11 -47.02 3.28
CA ARG A 39 -10.85 -47.68 2.21
C ARG A 39 -9.90 -48.52 1.35
N SER A 40 -10.22 -49.80 1.30
CA SER A 40 -9.58 -50.86 0.53
C SER A 40 -9.39 -50.52 -0.94
N CYS A 41 -8.17 -50.81 -1.45
CA CYS A 41 -7.84 -50.90 -2.86
C CYS A 41 -8.69 -51.97 -3.54
N ILE A 42 -9.48 -51.59 -4.52
CA ILE A 42 -10.14 -52.53 -5.43
C ILE A 42 -9.11 -52.92 -6.49
N SER A 43 -8.68 -54.17 -6.41
CA SER A 43 -7.88 -54.87 -7.41
C SER A 43 -8.76 -55.21 -8.61
N ILE A 44 -8.55 -54.55 -9.74
CA ILE A 44 -9.21 -54.93 -10.98
C ILE A 44 -8.35 -55.99 -11.68
N ARG A 45 -8.90 -57.18 -11.79
CA ARG A 45 -8.35 -58.28 -12.60
C ARG A 45 -8.48 -57.91 -14.08
N SER A 46 -7.43 -58.07 -14.81
CA SER A 46 -7.36 -58.02 -16.26
C SER A 46 -7.99 -59.28 -16.90
N ASP A 47 -8.99 -59.08 -17.75
CA ASP A 47 -9.36 -60.04 -18.78
C ASP A 47 -9.23 -59.40 -20.16
N PRO A 48 -8.68 -60.06 -21.15
CA PRO A 48 -8.40 -59.49 -22.46
C PRO A 48 -9.47 -59.92 -23.47
N SER A 49 -10.25 -58.94 -24.01
CA SER A 49 -10.81 -59.13 -25.35
C SER A 49 -11.27 -57.82 -26.00
N VAL A 50 -10.60 -57.51 -27.08
CA VAL A 50 -11.10 -56.95 -28.35
C VAL A 50 -11.83 -55.58 -28.34
N GLY A 51 -11.17 -54.61 -29.01
CA GLY A 51 -11.92 -53.81 -29.96
C GLY A 51 -11.90 -52.28 -29.79
N THR A 52 -11.25 -51.65 -30.74
CA THR A 52 -11.46 -50.35 -31.33
C THR A 52 -11.06 -49.11 -30.51
N GLY A 53 -10.03 -48.44 -31.05
CA GLY A 53 -9.44 -47.21 -30.57
C GLY A 53 -10.39 -46.03 -30.52
N VAL A 54 -10.25 -45.28 -29.42
CA VAL A 54 -10.40 -43.82 -29.40
C VAL A 54 -9.20 -43.31 -28.63
N SER A 55 -8.19 -42.87 -29.35
CA SER A 55 -7.09 -42.08 -28.82
C SER A 55 -7.64 -40.70 -28.41
N GLY A 56 -8.05 -40.56 -27.15
CA GLY A 56 -8.28 -39.28 -26.54
C GLY A 56 -6.96 -38.57 -26.32
N GLU A 57 -6.48 -37.86 -27.32
CA GLU A 57 -5.40 -36.88 -27.11
C GLU A 57 -5.88 -35.86 -26.08
N PHE A 58 -5.31 -35.91 -24.89
CA PHE A 58 -5.33 -34.76 -23.99
C PHE A 58 -4.55 -33.63 -24.67
N LYS A 59 -5.24 -32.84 -25.48
CA LYS A 59 -4.70 -31.56 -25.95
C LYS A 59 -4.44 -30.75 -24.69
N LEU A 60 -3.18 -30.54 -24.33
CA LEU A 60 -2.74 -29.42 -23.53
C LEU A 60 -3.20 -28.16 -24.28
N GLU A 61 -4.26 -27.53 -23.82
CA GLU A 61 -4.73 -26.26 -24.36
C GLU A 61 -3.58 -25.25 -24.29
N SER A 62 -3.22 -24.70 -25.44
CA SER A 62 -2.21 -23.67 -25.56
C SER A 62 -2.61 -22.43 -24.74
N PRO A 63 -1.66 -21.58 -24.26
CA PRO A 63 -1.94 -20.36 -23.48
C PRO A 63 -2.87 -19.35 -24.17
N SER A 64 -3.24 -19.57 -25.44
CA SER A 64 -4.15 -18.72 -26.21
C SER A 64 -5.64 -18.89 -25.89
N SER A 65 -6.04 -19.85 -25.05
CA SER A 65 -7.45 -20.16 -24.74
C SER A 65 -8.01 -19.47 -23.49
N LEU A 66 -7.20 -18.71 -22.74
CA LEU A 66 -7.65 -18.06 -21.52
C LEU A 66 -8.66 -16.95 -21.78
N THR A 67 -9.76 -16.91 -21.00
CA THR A 67 -10.71 -15.79 -21.05
C THR A 67 -10.08 -14.48 -20.59
N VAL A 68 -10.70 -13.37 -20.94
CA VAL A 68 -10.25 -12.03 -20.50
C VAL A 68 -10.20 -11.94 -18.98
N GLU A 69 -11.19 -12.51 -18.30
CA GLU A 69 -11.27 -12.55 -16.84
C GLU A 69 -10.15 -13.40 -16.21
N GLN A 70 -9.87 -14.56 -16.76
CA GLN A 70 -8.77 -15.41 -16.31
C GLN A 70 -7.42 -14.70 -16.46
N ARG A 71 -7.18 -14.03 -17.60
CA ARG A 71 -5.97 -13.24 -17.81
C ARG A 71 -5.86 -12.10 -16.82
N SER A 72 -6.94 -11.35 -16.58
CA SER A 72 -6.97 -10.26 -15.60
C SER A 72 -6.65 -10.76 -14.18
N ARG A 73 -7.24 -11.90 -13.77
CA ARG A 73 -6.99 -12.51 -12.47
C ARG A 73 -5.55 -13.01 -12.32
N MET A 74 -4.98 -13.60 -13.36
CA MET A 74 -3.58 -14.03 -13.37
C MET A 74 -2.63 -12.85 -13.25
N GLU A 75 -2.88 -11.77 -13.99
CA GLU A 75 -2.10 -10.53 -13.89
C GLU A 75 -2.19 -9.93 -12.48
N PHE A 76 -3.38 -9.81 -11.94
CA PHE A 76 -3.58 -9.32 -10.57
C PHE A 76 -2.77 -10.14 -9.57
N ASN A 77 -2.88 -11.47 -9.59
CA ASN A 77 -2.16 -12.36 -8.68
C ASN A 77 -0.64 -12.27 -8.85
N LYS A 78 -0.16 -12.11 -10.09
CA LYS A 78 1.27 -11.91 -10.40
C LYS A 78 1.81 -10.65 -9.72
N TYR A 79 1.12 -9.52 -9.85
CA TYR A 79 1.58 -8.25 -9.27
C TYR A 79 1.38 -8.19 -7.76
N LEU A 80 0.34 -8.83 -7.23
CA LEU A 80 0.18 -9.00 -5.78
C LEU A 80 1.32 -9.83 -5.18
N ALA A 81 1.72 -10.92 -5.83
CA ALA A 81 2.85 -11.73 -5.40
C ALA A 81 4.18 -10.95 -5.50
N ARG A 82 4.35 -10.12 -6.55
CA ARG A 82 5.54 -9.25 -6.72
C ARG A 82 5.60 -8.19 -5.61
N SER A 83 4.49 -7.51 -5.30
CA SER A 83 4.40 -6.56 -4.19
C SER A 83 4.81 -7.21 -2.87
N LYS A 84 4.20 -8.35 -2.52
CA LYS A 84 4.53 -9.10 -1.29
C LYS A 84 5.99 -9.56 -1.25
N ARG A 85 6.55 -9.98 -2.39
CA ARG A 85 7.98 -10.31 -2.49
C ARG A 85 8.85 -9.10 -2.19
N ASN A 86 8.57 -7.94 -2.78
CA ASN A 86 9.35 -6.72 -2.57
C ASN A 86 9.34 -6.30 -1.09
N VAL A 87 8.18 -6.33 -0.42
CA VAL A 87 8.07 -6.05 1.02
C VAL A 87 8.91 -7.03 1.84
N ARG A 88 8.84 -8.33 1.53
CA ARG A 88 9.66 -9.35 2.23
C ARG A 88 11.15 -9.11 2.05
N LEU A 89 11.60 -8.78 0.84
CA LEU A 89 12.99 -8.45 0.58
C LEU A 89 13.45 -7.20 1.35
N CYS A 90 12.59 -6.18 1.51
CA CYS A 90 12.90 -5.05 2.39
C CYS A 90 13.09 -5.49 3.85
N ILE A 91 12.25 -6.37 4.35
CA ILE A 91 12.37 -6.92 5.72
C ILE A 91 13.67 -7.69 5.86
N GLU A 92 13.98 -8.61 4.93
CA GLU A 92 15.22 -9.39 4.90
C GLU A 92 16.46 -8.49 4.90
N ARG A 93 16.47 -7.41 4.12
CA ARG A 93 17.57 -6.44 4.11
C ARG A 93 17.76 -5.72 5.45
N ILE A 94 16.65 -5.33 6.09
CA ILE A 94 16.69 -4.69 7.41
C ILE A 94 17.22 -5.66 8.47
N GLU A 95 16.80 -6.92 8.42
CA GLU A 95 17.25 -7.97 9.35
C GLU A 95 18.73 -8.31 9.16
N ASN A 96 19.17 -8.42 7.89
CA ASN A 96 20.59 -8.66 7.58
C ASN A 96 21.48 -7.50 8.06
N ALA A 97 21.09 -6.24 7.80
CA ALA A 97 21.81 -5.08 8.30
C ALA A 97 21.96 -5.11 9.83
N LYS A 98 20.88 -5.46 10.55
CA LYS A 98 20.94 -5.62 12.02
C LYS A 98 21.87 -6.76 12.47
N ALA A 99 21.86 -7.89 11.75
CA ALA A 99 22.74 -9.02 12.05
C ALA A 99 24.23 -8.66 11.85
N GLU A 100 24.53 -7.76 10.90
CA GLU A 100 25.87 -7.21 10.64
C GLU A 100 26.25 -6.09 11.61
N GLY A 101 25.42 -5.76 12.59
CA GLY A 101 25.65 -4.66 13.54
C GLY A 101 25.40 -3.27 12.95
N ILE A 102 24.79 -3.20 11.76
CA ILE A 102 24.38 -1.96 11.12
C ILE A 102 22.98 -1.63 11.63
N GLU A 103 22.84 -0.46 12.23
CA GLU A 103 21.59 -0.07 12.91
C GLU A 103 20.39 0.07 11.96
N TYR A 104 20.63 0.42 10.68
CA TYR A 104 19.60 0.53 9.63
C TYR A 104 20.11 0.05 8.27
N ALA A 105 19.21 -0.54 7.48
CA ALA A 105 19.43 -0.71 6.05
C ALA A 105 19.48 0.68 5.38
N LYS A 106 20.35 0.83 4.38
CA LYS A 106 20.44 2.06 3.60
C LYS A 106 19.11 2.33 2.90
N LEU A 107 18.68 3.59 2.89
CA LEU A 107 17.39 3.98 2.36
C LEU A 107 17.20 3.55 0.89
N GLU A 108 18.22 3.72 0.05
CA GLU A 108 18.22 3.30 -1.35
C GLU A 108 18.03 1.80 -1.56
N GLU A 109 18.42 0.99 -0.59
CA GLU A 109 18.27 -0.46 -0.65
C GLU A 109 16.83 -0.94 -0.38
N LEU A 110 15.96 -0.05 0.10
CA LEU A 110 14.54 -0.33 0.36
C LEU A 110 13.64 -0.05 -0.85
N LEU A 111 14.16 0.56 -1.92
CA LEU A 111 13.49 0.62 -3.21
C LEU A 111 13.83 -0.65 -3.99
N MET A 112 12.90 -1.62 -3.98
CA MET A 112 13.13 -2.98 -4.47
C MET A 112 12.66 -3.20 -5.91
N GLU A 113 11.76 -2.32 -6.39
CA GLU A 113 11.13 -2.48 -7.70
C GLU A 113 12.08 -2.02 -8.81
N GLU A 114 12.63 -2.98 -9.56
CA GLU A 114 13.65 -2.78 -10.59
C GLU A 114 13.23 -1.77 -11.66
N THR A 115 11.96 -1.78 -12.07
CA THR A 115 11.46 -0.86 -13.10
C THR A 115 11.51 0.61 -12.66
N TRP A 116 11.45 0.88 -11.34
CA TRP A 116 11.68 2.22 -10.82
C TRP A 116 13.17 2.57 -10.74
N LEU A 117 14.04 1.64 -10.40
CA LEU A 117 15.49 1.86 -10.40
C LEU A 117 15.98 2.23 -11.81
N GLU A 118 15.48 1.55 -12.84
CA GLU A 118 15.76 1.90 -14.23
C GLU A 118 15.16 3.26 -14.63
N ALA A 119 13.89 3.51 -14.25
CA ALA A 119 13.20 4.74 -14.61
C ALA A 119 13.82 5.98 -13.96
N LEU A 120 14.32 5.85 -12.71
CA LEU A 120 14.95 6.90 -11.90
C LEU A 120 16.48 6.84 -11.94
N GLN A 121 17.06 6.27 -13.00
CA GLN A 121 18.52 6.16 -13.15
C GLN A 121 19.16 7.54 -12.98
N GLY A 122 20.16 7.61 -12.11
CA GLY A 122 20.88 8.85 -11.76
C GLY A 122 20.22 9.68 -10.67
N GLU A 123 18.93 9.47 -10.34
CA GLU A 123 18.24 10.28 -9.32
C GLU A 123 18.80 10.05 -7.91
N LEU A 124 19.14 8.80 -7.59
CA LEU A 124 19.69 8.43 -6.28
C LEU A 124 21.16 8.87 -6.09
N GLN A 125 21.83 9.40 -7.12
CA GLN A 125 23.18 9.99 -7.04
C GLN A 125 23.16 11.49 -6.76
N ASN A 126 22.01 12.15 -6.84
CA ASN A 126 21.88 13.58 -6.60
C ASN A 126 22.28 13.99 -5.16
N PRO A 127 22.87 15.17 -4.98
CA PRO A 127 23.31 15.64 -3.65
C PRO A 127 22.16 15.70 -2.62
N TYR A 128 20.93 16.04 -3.05
CA TYR A 128 19.79 16.08 -2.14
C TYR A 128 19.43 14.69 -1.58
N TRP A 129 19.65 13.62 -2.38
CA TRP A 129 19.39 12.25 -1.95
C TRP A 129 20.27 11.85 -0.77
N LYS A 130 21.56 12.16 -0.83
CA LYS A 130 22.50 11.90 0.29
C LYS A 130 22.09 12.64 1.57
N ASN A 131 21.58 13.88 1.42
CA ASN A 131 21.08 14.65 2.55
C ASN A 131 19.79 14.05 3.12
N LEU A 132 18.90 13.60 2.25
CA LEU A 132 17.66 12.90 2.64
C LEU A 132 17.98 11.60 3.40
N CYS A 133 18.91 10.77 2.92
CA CYS A 133 19.33 9.55 3.60
C CYS A 133 19.81 9.84 5.01
N ARG A 134 20.76 10.81 5.18
CA ARG A 134 21.25 11.21 6.51
C ARG A 134 20.13 11.74 7.42
N PHE A 135 19.20 12.48 6.86
CA PHE A 135 18.05 12.97 7.62
C PHE A 135 17.17 11.81 8.11
N VAL A 136 16.79 10.88 7.23
CA VAL A 136 15.93 9.72 7.59
C VAL A 136 16.65 8.81 8.59
N GLU A 137 17.95 8.56 8.42
CA GLU A 137 18.78 7.81 9.38
C GLU A 137 18.79 8.49 10.76
N SER A 138 18.97 9.82 10.80
CA SER A 138 18.93 10.58 12.05
C SER A 138 17.56 10.49 12.73
N GLU A 139 16.48 10.50 11.96
CA GLU A 139 15.10 10.35 12.48
C GLU A 139 14.85 8.94 13.02
N LEU A 140 15.40 7.90 12.35
CA LEU A 140 15.30 6.51 12.80
C LEU A 140 16.02 6.28 14.15
N ARG A 141 17.11 7.03 14.41
CA ARG A 141 17.84 7.04 15.70
C ARG A 141 17.15 7.86 16.78
N GLY A 142 16.22 8.70 16.38
CA GLY A 142 15.52 9.60 17.29
C GLY A 142 14.63 8.86 18.30
N VAL A 143 14.35 9.51 19.43
CA VAL A 143 13.43 8.97 20.45
C VAL A 143 11.98 8.92 19.95
N VAL A 144 11.61 9.81 19.05
CA VAL A 144 10.26 9.86 18.49
C VAL A 144 10.17 8.93 17.29
N PRO A 145 9.30 7.89 17.34
CA PRO A 145 9.12 6.99 16.19
C PRO A 145 8.69 7.74 14.93
N ILE A 146 9.18 7.28 13.78
CA ILE A 146 8.72 7.75 12.47
C ILE A 146 7.86 6.70 11.77
N TYR A 147 6.98 7.14 10.88
CA TYR A 147 6.09 6.30 10.09
C TYR A 147 6.21 6.61 8.60
N PRO A 148 5.93 5.63 7.72
CA PRO A 148 5.65 4.22 8.00
C PRO A 148 6.89 3.48 8.52
N PRO A 149 6.77 2.20 8.93
CA PRO A 149 7.93 1.35 9.23
C PRO A 149 8.90 1.31 8.03
N PRO A 150 10.23 1.17 8.26
CA PRO A 150 11.25 1.31 7.21
C PRO A 150 10.99 0.46 5.95
N HIS A 151 10.55 -0.80 6.10
CA HIS A 151 10.22 -1.70 4.99
C HIS A 151 9.03 -1.24 4.13
N LEU A 152 8.27 -0.24 4.58
CA LEU A 152 7.10 0.31 3.87
C LEU A 152 7.32 1.74 3.36
N ILE A 153 8.49 2.35 3.55
CA ILE A 153 8.75 3.73 3.09
C ILE A 153 8.48 3.87 1.59
N PHE A 154 8.96 2.92 0.77
CA PHE A 154 8.75 2.91 -0.68
C PHE A 154 7.62 1.99 -1.14
N ASN A 155 6.67 1.65 -0.26
CA ASN A 155 5.64 0.68 -0.58
C ASN A 155 4.81 1.06 -1.83
N ALA A 156 4.55 2.36 -2.06
CA ALA A 156 3.85 2.83 -3.26
C ALA A 156 4.60 2.42 -4.54
N LEU A 157 5.92 2.61 -4.59
CA LEU A 157 6.76 2.24 -5.72
C LEU A 157 6.96 0.72 -5.79
N ASN A 158 7.19 0.07 -4.65
CA ASN A 158 7.42 -1.37 -4.58
C ASN A 158 6.17 -2.22 -4.94
N SER A 159 4.96 -1.65 -4.80
CA SER A 159 3.70 -2.31 -5.12
C SER A 159 3.16 -1.97 -6.52
N THR A 160 3.57 -0.83 -7.09
CA THR A 160 3.14 -0.38 -8.42
C THR A 160 4.36 -0.22 -9.32
N PRO A 161 4.74 -1.24 -10.11
CA PRO A 161 5.85 -1.15 -11.06
C PRO A 161 5.69 0.03 -12.03
N PHE A 162 6.79 0.66 -12.43
CA PHE A 162 6.77 1.83 -13.31
C PHE A 162 6.05 1.56 -14.63
N ASP A 163 6.32 0.41 -15.25
CA ASP A 163 5.70 -0.01 -16.51
C ASP A 163 4.18 -0.20 -16.39
N ARG A 164 3.69 -0.48 -15.18
CA ARG A 164 2.27 -0.74 -14.90
C ARG A 164 1.46 0.49 -14.47
N VAL A 165 2.09 1.62 -14.19
CA VAL A 165 1.38 2.83 -13.78
C VAL A 165 0.34 3.21 -14.82
N LYS A 166 -0.93 3.29 -14.42
CA LYS A 166 -2.10 3.72 -15.20
C LYS A 166 -2.71 5.00 -14.64
N ALA A 167 -2.74 5.11 -13.31
CA ALA A 167 -3.24 6.28 -12.59
C ALA A 167 -2.30 6.62 -11.43
N VAL A 168 -2.28 7.89 -11.03
CA VAL A 168 -1.50 8.39 -9.89
C VAL A 168 -2.41 9.19 -8.98
N ILE A 169 -2.53 8.78 -7.73
CA ILE A 169 -3.21 9.55 -6.67
C ILE A 169 -2.12 10.15 -5.79
N ILE A 170 -2.10 11.48 -5.66
CA ILE A 170 -1.09 12.19 -4.88
C ILE A 170 -1.66 12.57 -3.51
N GLY A 171 -1.04 12.03 -2.45
CA GLY A 171 -1.23 12.45 -1.06
C GLY A 171 -0.18 13.46 -0.61
N GLN A 172 -0.30 13.99 0.60
CA GLN A 172 0.63 14.96 1.17
C GLN A 172 1.75 14.24 1.95
N ASP A 173 1.46 13.75 3.12
CA ASP A 173 2.35 12.99 4.00
C ASP A 173 1.63 11.74 4.56
N PRO A 174 2.36 10.79 5.15
CA PRO A 174 1.73 9.61 5.74
C PRO A 174 0.86 9.95 6.94
N TYR A 175 -0.09 9.09 7.28
CA TYR A 175 -0.77 9.15 8.56
C TYR A 175 0.23 9.05 9.71
N HIS A 176 0.09 9.91 10.72
CA HIS A 176 1.02 10.03 11.84
C HIS A 176 0.59 9.30 13.13
N GLY A 177 -0.54 8.62 13.10
CA GLY A 177 -0.99 7.75 14.19
C GLY A 177 -0.30 6.37 14.17
N PRO A 178 -0.10 5.74 15.33
CA PRO A 178 0.51 4.42 15.43
C PRO A 178 -0.20 3.39 14.55
N GLY A 179 0.57 2.65 13.75
CA GLY A 179 0.07 1.57 12.89
C GLY A 179 -0.76 2.01 11.69
N GLN A 180 -0.98 3.31 11.46
CA GLN A 180 -1.82 3.79 10.35
C GLN A 180 -1.10 3.85 9.01
N ALA A 181 0.13 4.35 8.99
CA ALA A 181 0.87 4.50 7.73
C ALA A 181 1.40 3.16 7.23
N MET A 182 1.18 2.89 5.95
CA MET A 182 1.67 1.69 5.26
C MET A 182 2.41 2.01 3.95
N GLY A 183 2.84 3.27 3.77
CA GLY A 183 3.58 3.71 2.58
C GLY A 183 2.75 3.84 1.31
N LEU A 184 1.43 3.78 1.42
CA LEU A 184 0.47 4.04 0.35
C LEU A 184 -0.38 5.24 0.74
N ALA A 185 -0.49 6.26 -0.12
CA ALA A 185 -1.30 7.45 0.14
C ALA A 185 -2.76 7.08 0.44
N PHE A 186 -3.34 7.66 1.48
CA PHE A 186 -4.70 7.44 1.99
C PHE A 186 -4.99 6.04 2.56
N SER A 187 -4.08 5.08 2.45
CA SER A 187 -4.26 3.69 2.87
C SER A 187 -3.86 3.46 4.32
N VAL A 188 -4.58 2.56 5.00
CA VAL A 188 -4.21 2.01 6.31
C VAL A 188 -4.24 0.48 6.26
N PRO A 189 -3.45 -0.22 7.09
CA PRO A 189 -3.49 -1.68 7.17
C PRO A 189 -4.87 -2.21 7.57
N GLU A 190 -5.15 -3.47 7.23
CA GLU A 190 -6.32 -4.18 7.75
C GLU A 190 -6.30 -4.21 9.28
N GLY A 191 -7.47 -4.15 9.90
CA GLY A 191 -7.62 -4.04 11.35
C GLY A 191 -7.47 -2.61 11.91
N ILE A 192 -6.97 -1.67 11.12
CA ILE A 192 -6.90 -0.24 11.50
C ILE A 192 -8.14 0.48 11.01
N LYS A 193 -8.77 1.25 11.92
CA LYS A 193 -9.95 2.06 11.59
C LYS A 193 -9.64 3.07 10.48
N PRO A 194 -10.37 3.07 9.36
CA PRO A 194 -10.17 4.03 8.30
C PRO A 194 -10.30 5.49 8.79
N PRO A 195 -9.32 6.36 8.49
CA PRO A 195 -9.41 7.79 8.79
C PRO A 195 -10.53 8.49 8.00
N SER A 196 -10.96 9.67 8.46
CA SER A 196 -12.09 10.41 7.87
C SER A 196 -11.93 10.68 6.37
N SER A 197 -10.73 11.00 5.90
CA SER A 197 -10.47 11.20 4.48
C SER A 197 -10.75 9.94 3.66
N LEU A 198 -10.32 8.78 4.16
CA LEU A 198 -10.54 7.49 3.49
C LEU A 198 -12.02 7.10 3.51
N ILE A 199 -12.73 7.35 4.62
CA ILE A 199 -14.18 7.14 4.69
C ILE A 199 -14.90 7.98 3.62
N ASN A 200 -14.49 9.24 3.42
CA ASN A 200 -15.07 10.10 2.38
C ASN A 200 -14.73 9.62 0.97
N ILE A 201 -13.51 9.08 0.76
CA ILE A 201 -13.14 8.41 -0.50
C ILE A 201 -14.10 7.24 -0.78
N PHE A 202 -14.40 6.40 0.21
CA PHE A 202 -15.32 5.27 0.05
C PHE A 202 -16.76 5.70 -0.21
N LYS A 203 -17.23 6.80 0.40
CA LYS A 203 -18.56 7.37 0.10
C LYS A 203 -18.66 7.86 -1.34
N GLU A 204 -17.64 8.56 -1.84
CA GLU A 204 -17.58 9.00 -3.23
C GLU A 204 -17.51 7.80 -4.19
N LEU A 205 -16.69 6.80 -3.85
CA LEU A 205 -16.55 5.57 -4.62
C LEU A 205 -17.89 4.83 -4.77
N GLN A 206 -18.63 4.67 -3.67
CA GLN A 206 -19.98 4.07 -3.68
C GLN A 206 -20.92 4.86 -4.59
N LYS A 207 -20.92 6.19 -4.50
CA LYS A 207 -21.81 7.07 -5.29
C LYS A 207 -21.43 7.11 -6.77
N ASP A 208 -20.13 7.06 -7.09
CA ASP A 208 -19.64 7.21 -8.46
C ASP A 208 -19.71 5.90 -9.27
N VAL A 209 -19.29 4.78 -8.69
CA VAL A 209 -19.15 3.50 -9.41
C VAL A 209 -19.90 2.33 -8.75
N GLY A 210 -20.69 2.57 -7.69
CA GLY A 210 -21.55 1.58 -7.06
C GLY A 210 -20.83 0.55 -6.19
N CYS A 211 -19.56 0.77 -5.83
CA CYS A 211 -18.82 -0.13 -4.94
C CYS A 211 -19.48 -0.19 -3.55
N SER A 212 -19.46 -1.35 -2.92
CA SER A 212 -19.79 -1.47 -1.51
C SER A 212 -18.74 -0.79 -0.64
N ILE A 213 -19.16 -0.21 0.50
CA ILE A 213 -18.21 0.36 1.46
C ILE A 213 -17.41 -0.79 2.10
N PRO A 214 -16.07 -0.81 1.97
CA PRO A 214 -15.27 -1.92 2.45
C PRO A 214 -15.16 -1.92 3.98
N MET A 215 -14.92 -3.11 4.55
CA MET A 215 -14.70 -3.30 5.98
C MET A 215 -13.31 -2.90 6.46
N HIS A 216 -12.38 -2.66 5.53
CA HIS A 216 -10.98 -2.29 5.79
C HIS A 216 -10.52 -1.10 4.96
N GLY A 217 -9.39 -0.50 5.35
CA GLY A 217 -8.81 0.66 4.65
C GLY A 217 -7.56 0.36 3.82
N ASN A 218 -7.28 -0.92 3.52
CA ASN A 218 -6.11 -1.30 2.75
C ASN A 218 -6.36 -1.16 1.24
N LEU A 219 -5.61 -0.25 0.60
CA LEU A 219 -5.71 0.08 -0.83
C LEU A 219 -4.68 -0.68 -1.71
N GLU A 220 -3.99 -1.68 -1.17
CA GLU A 220 -3.00 -2.46 -1.94
C GLU A 220 -3.61 -3.05 -3.21
N ARG A 221 -4.90 -3.44 -3.17
CA ARG A 221 -5.63 -3.93 -4.35
C ARG A 221 -5.64 -2.93 -5.50
N TRP A 222 -5.68 -1.62 -5.22
CA TRP A 222 -5.57 -0.59 -6.26
C TRP A 222 -4.13 -0.46 -6.77
N ALA A 223 -3.15 -0.47 -5.85
CA ALA A 223 -1.74 -0.32 -6.18
C ALA A 223 -1.28 -1.40 -7.18
N VAL A 224 -1.59 -2.66 -6.94
CA VAL A 224 -1.18 -3.78 -7.80
C VAL A 224 -1.89 -3.79 -9.17
N GLN A 225 -2.97 -3.02 -9.35
CA GLN A 225 -3.63 -2.81 -10.63
C GLN A 225 -3.02 -1.66 -11.45
N GLY A 226 -2.07 -0.91 -10.88
CA GLY A 226 -1.41 0.20 -11.55
C GLY A 226 -1.85 1.58 -11.06
N VAL A 227 -2.47 1.69 -9.87
CA VAL A 227 -2.74 2.98 -9.22
C VAL A 227 -1.58 3.33 -8.28
N LEU A 228 -0.71 4.22 -8.69
CA LEU A 228 0.38 4.69 -7.83
C LEU A 228 -0.19 5.61 -6.74
N LEU A 229 -0.19 5.14 -5.50
CA LEU A 229 -0.66 5.87 -4.31
C LEU A 229 0.53 6.59 -3.64
N LEU A 230 0.94 7.72 -4.19
CA LEU A 230 2.17 8.42 -3.83
C LEU A 230 1.91 9.59 -2.88
N ASN A 231 2.56 9.61 -1.72
CA ASN A 231 2.68 10.83 -0.92
C ASN A 231 3.82 11.71 -1.41
N THR A 232 3.72 13.03 -1.28
CA THR A 232 4.82 13.95 -1.63
C THR A 232 5.95 13.90 -0.62
N VAL A 233 5.65 13.51 0.63
CA VAL A 233 6.60 13.25 1.73
C VAL A 233 6.39 11.82 2.18
N LEU A 234 7.43 10.99 2.22
CA LEU A 234 7.27 9.55 2.45
C LEU A 234 7.43 9.11 3.91
N THR A 235 7.83 10.01 4.81
CA THR A 235 7.96 9.72 6.25
C THR A 235 7.39 10.85 7.09
N VAL A 236 7.02 10.55 8.34
CA VAL A 236 6.45 11.52 9.30
C VAL A 236 6.78 11.08 10.73
N ARG A 237 6.98 12.01 11.66
CA ARG A 237 7.09 11.70 13.10
C ARG A 237 5.73 11.38 13.69
N LYS A 238 5.71 10.46 14.65
CA LYS A 238 4.53 10.11 15.45
C LYS A 238 3.83 11.38 15.96
N HIS A 239 2.52 11.47 15.66
CA HIS A 239 1.63 12.58 16.07
C HIS A 239 2.02 13.99 15.58
N GLN A 240 2.93 14.13 14.63
CA GLN A 240 3.40 15.40 14.11
C GLN A 240 3.22 15.48 12.58
N ALA A 241 2.01 15.80 12.13
CA ALA A 241 1.74 16.01 10.71
C ALA A 241 2.74 17.00 10.09
N ASN A 242 3.16 16.78 8.85
CA ASN A 242 4.11 17.60 8.10
C ASN A 242 5.52 17.75 8.73
N SER A 243 5.87 16.97 9.75
CA SER A 243 7.17 17.08 10.45
C SER A 243 8.38 16.86 9.52
N HIS A 244 8.22 16.11 8.43
CA HIS A 244 9.27 15.86 7.45
C HIS A 244 9.11 16.64 6.14
N ALA A 245 8.17 17.59 6.09
CA ALA A 245 8.05 18.49 4.95
C ALA A 245 9.33 19.33 4.78
N ARG A 246 9.76 19.54 3.52
CA ARG A 246 10.97 20.27 3.15
C ARG A 246 12.27 19.67 3.71
N LYS A 247 12.29 18.36 3.96
CA LYS A 247 13.49 17.64 4.43
C LYS A 247 14.16 16.82 3.32
N GLY A 248 13.71 16.94 2.07
CA GLY A 248 14.33 16.32 0.90
C GLY A 248 13.46 15.28 0.21
N TRP A 249 12.27 14.94 0.73
CA TRP A 249 11.35 14.02 0.07
C TRP A 249 10.75 14.60 -1.21
N GLU A 250 10.38 15.88 -1.19
CA GLU A 250 9.70 16.53 -2.32
C GLU A 250 10.53 16.51 -3.61
N PRO A 251 11.84 16.81 -3.61
CA PRO A 251 12.67 16.64 -4.81
C PRO A 251 12.58 15.23 -5.40
N PHE A 252 12.64 14.19 -4.57
CA PHE A 252 12.55 12.81 -5.02
C PHE A 252 11.17 12.46 -5.59
N THR A 253 10.10 12.79 -4.89
CA THR A 253 8.74 12.51 -5.36
C THR A 253 8.36 13.37 -6.57
N ASP A 254 8.90 14.58 -6.69
CA ASP A 254 8.79 15.42 -7.88
C ASP A 254 9.52 14.79 -9.08
N ALA A 255 10.68 14.16 -8.86
CA ALA A 255 11.38 13.39 -9.88
C ALA A 255 10.55 12.16 -10.32
N VAL A 256 9.92 11.45 -9.39
CA VAL A 256 8.99 10.34 -9.73
C VAL A 256 7.87 10.83 -10.64
N ILE A 257 7.22 11.95 -10.30
CA ILE A 257 6.11 12.53 -11.08
C ILE A 257 6.61 12.98 -12.46
N ARG A 258 7.75 13.68 -12.56
CA ARG A 258 8.34 14.10 -13.86
C ARG A 258 8.69 12.90 -14.72
N THR A 259 9.33 11.88 -14.16
CA THR A 259 9.70 10.65 -14.87
C THR A 259 8.49 9.96 -15.49
N ILE A 260 7.36 9.89 -14.75
CA ILE A 260 6.10 9.38 -15.32
C ILE A 260 5.64 10.29 -16.46
N SER A 261 5.64 11.60 -16.24
CA SER A 261 5.18 12.59 -17.24
C SER A 261 6.02 12.59 -18.51
N GLU A 262 7.32 12.37 -18.41
CA GLU A 262 8.22 12.35 -19.53
C GLU A 262 8.20 11.03 -20.30
N LYS A 263 8.28 9.92 -19.58
CA LYS A 263 8.52 8.59 -20.16
C LYS A 263 7.24 7.82 -20.50
N LYS A 264 6.06 8.26 -20.01
CA LYS A 264 4.78 7.59 -20.29
C LYS A 264 3.80 8.49 -21.04
N ARG A 265 2.67 7.94 -21.46
CA ARG A 265 1.55 8.65 -22.10
C ARG A 265 0.22 8.11 -21.55
N GLY A 266 -0.81 8.95 -21.53
CA GLY A 266 -2.16 8.54 -21.16
C GLY A 266 -2.37 8.23 -19.69
N ILE A 267 -1.46 8.65 -18.79
CA ILE A 267 -1.62 8.45 -17.35
C ILE A 267 -2.67 9.41 -16.82
N VAL A 268 -3.50 8.92 -15.87
CA VAL A 268 -4.51 9.74 -15.20
C VAL A 268 -3.98 10.19 -13.84
N PHE A 269 -3.68 11.49 -13.71
CA PHE A 269 -3.26 12.09 -12.44
C PHE A 269 -4.48 12.59 -11.68
N ILE A 270 -4.69 12.11 -10.47
CA ILE A 270 -5.81 12.43 -9.60
C ILE A 270 -5.27 13.29 -8.44
N LEU A 271 -5.60 14.58 -8.46
CA LEU A 271 -5.01 15.60 -7.58
C LEU A 271 -6.08 16.16 -6.65
N TRP A 272 -6.11 15.65 -5.41
CA TRP A 272 -7.06 16.05 -4.39
C TRP A 272 -6.44 17.04 -3.40
N GLY A 273 -6.97 18.28 -3.39
CA GLY A 273 -6.50 19.37 -2.55
C GLY A 273 -5.33 20.16 -3.12
N ASN A 274 -5.03 21.31 -2.52
CA ASN A 274 -4.06 22.26 -3.05
C ASN A 274 -2.65 21.68 -3.15
N SER A 275 -2.17 20.97 -2.14
CA SER A 275 -0.83 20.39 -2.12
C SER A 275 -0.61 19.41 -3.31
N ALA A 276 -1.60 18.55 -3.60
CA ALA A 276 -1.53 17.68 -4.78
C ALA A 276 -1.65 18.47 -6.09
N GLN A 277 -2.52 19.49 -6.14
CA GLN A 277 -2.74 20.30 -7.34
C GLN A 277 -1.53 21.15 -7.73
N GLU A 278 -0.69 21.55 -6.76
CA GLU A 278 0.58 22.22 -7.05
C GLU A 278 1.52 21.35 -7.90
N LYS A 279 1.41 20.03 -7.81
CA LYS A 279 2.20 19.09 -8.61
C LYS A 279 1.78 19.05 -10.08
N SER A 280 0.61 19.65 -10.45
CA SER A 280 0.18 19.69 -11.85
C SER A 280 1.16 20.41 -12.78
N LYS A 281 1.99 21.31 -12.25
CA LYS A 281 3.08 21.97 -13.01
C LYS A 281 4.21 21.05 -13.47
N LEU A 282 4.29 19.84 -12.90
CA LEU A 282 5.28 18.80 -13.26
C LEU A 282 4.76 17.86 -14.34
N ILE A 283 3.48 18.01 -14.73
CA ILE A 283 2.76 17.06 -15.58
C ILE A 283 2.46 17.70 -16.93
N ASP A 284 2.89 17.06 -18.00
CA ASP A 284 2.56 17.45 -19.37
C ASP A 284 1.09 17.12 -19.68
N ALA A 285 0.23 18.12 -19.62
CA ALA A 285 -1.21 17.98 -19.87
C ALA A 285 -1.55 17.63 -21.33
N THR A 286 -0.60 17.71 -22.27
CA THR A 286 -0.78 17.27 -23.65
C THR A 286 -0.64 15.76 -23.81
N LYS A 287 0.04 15.10 -22.87
CA LYS A 287 0.29 13.66 -22.85
C LYS A 287 -0.56 12.91 -21.85
N HIS A 288 -1.08 13.59 -20.81
CA HIS A 288 -1.70 12.98 -19.64
C HIS A 288 -3.04 13.63 -19.30
N HIS A 289 -3.84 12.92 -18.51
CA HIS A 289 -5.11 13.43 -17.98
C HIS A 289 -4.93 13.92 -16.56
N ILE A 290 -5.44 15.10 -16.22
CA ILE A 290 -5.35 15.68 -14.87
C ILE A 290 -6.75 15.91 -14.34
N LEU A 291 -7.12 15.21 -13.26
CA LEU A 291 -8.37 15.33 -12.54
C LEU A 291 -8.13 16.07 -11.23
N LYS A 292 -8.79 17.22 -11.02
CA LYS A 292 -8.64 18.07 -9.82
C LYS A 292 -9.94 18.13 -9.03
N ALA A 293 -9.85 17.98 -7.70
CA ALA A 293 -10.96 18.16 -6.78
C ALA A 293 -10.46 18.69 -5.42
N ALA A 294 -11.37 19.11 -4.54
CA ALA A 294 -11.04 19.40 -3.16
C ALA A 294 -10.46 18.17 -2.45
N HIS A 295 -9.77 18.37 -1.32
CA HIS A 295 -9.22 17.25 -0.54
C HIS A 295 -10.37 16.46 0.14
N PRO A 296 -10.28 15.12 0.25
CA PRO A 296 -11.32 14.29 0.87
C PRO A 296 -11.46 14.43 2.39
N SER A 297 -10.67 15.28 3.05
CA SER A 297 -10.80 15.52 4.50
C SER A 297 -12.17 16.06 4.87
N GLY A 298 -12.62 15.82 6.11
CA GLY A 298 -13.89 16.32 6.62
C GLY A 298 -14.04 17.84 6.51
N LEU A 299 -12.93 18.60 6.50
CA LEU A 299 -12.92 20.06 6.37
C LEU A 299 -13.22 20.56 4.96
N SER A 300 -13.00 19.75 3.93
CA SER A 300 -13.04 20.18 2.52
C SER A 300 -13.84 19.29 1.59
N ALA A 301 -14.22 18.10 1.99
CA ALA A 301 -14.91 17.15 1.11
C ALA A 301 -16.20 17.71 0.50
N ASN A 302 -16.98 18.50 1.26
CA ASN A 302 -18.20 19.17 0.77
C ASN A 302 -17.92 20.36 -0.16
N ARG A 303 -16.66 20.76 -0.33
CA ARG A 303 -16.25 21.90 -1.18
C ARG A 303 -15.82 21.46 -2.58
N GLY A 304 -16.30 20.31 -3.05
CA GLY A 304 -16.05 19.81 -4.42
C GLY A 304 -15.25 18.50 -4.51
N PHE A 305 -15.10 17.75 -3.41
CA PHE A 305 -14.65 16.37 -3.50
C PHE A 305 -15.83 15.44 -3.81
N PHE A 306 -16.92 15.53 -3.04
CA PHE A 306 -18.13 14.75 -3.35
C PHE A 306 -18.74 15.18 -4.69
N GLY A 307 -19.00 14.19 -5.55
CA GLY A 307 -19.49 14.38 -6.90
C GLY A 307 -18.39 14.67 -7.94
N CYS A 308 -17.11 14.57 -7.58
CA CYS A 308 -16.01 14.75 -8.54
C CYS A 308 -15.96 13.64 -9.60
N ARG A 309 -16.45 12.44 -9.29
CA ARG A 309 -16.56 11.28 -10.19
C ARG A 309 -15.22 10.86 -10.80
N HIS A 310 -14.15 10.94 -10.03
CA HIS A 310 -12.81 10.67 -10.53
C HIS A 310 -12.58 9.18 -10.81
N PHE A 311 -13.29 8.26 -10.16
CA PHE A 311 -13.14 6.81 -10.36
C PHE A 311 -13.73 6.38 -11.71
N SER A 312 -14.98 6.77 -12.01
CA SER A 312 -15.61 6.50 -13.31
C SER A 312 -14.87 7.19 -14.45
N LYS A 313 -14.49 8.49 -14.29
CA LYS A 313 -13.72 9.24 -15.30
C LYS A 313 -12.37 8.58 -15.59
N THR A 314 -11.66 8.11 -14.56
CA THR A 314 -10.40 7.36 -14.76
C THR A 314 -10.64 6.12 -15.61
N ASN A 315 -11.64 5.32 -15.28
CA ASN A 315 -11.96 4.11 -16.06
C ASN A 315 -12.41 4.42 -17.49
N GLU A 316 -13.14 5.50 -17.73
CA GLU A 316 -13.49 5.96 -19.08
C GLU A 316 -12.21 6.31 -19.90
N MET A 317 -11.28 7.05 -19.29
CA MET A 317 -10.01 7.42 -19.95
C MET A 317 -9.18 6.17 -20.25
N LEU A 318 -9.06 5.23 -19.33
CA LEU A 318 -8.34 3.98 -19.55
C LEU A 318 -8.97 3.16 -20.68
N LYS A 319 -10.30 3.05 -20.72
CA LYS A 319 -11.01 2.36 -21.81
C LYS A 319 -10.74 3.00 -23.18
N ARG A 320 -10.75 4.35 -23.27
CA ARG A 320 -10.43 5.07 -24.51
C ARG A 320 -8.99 4.81 -24.99
N LEU A 321 -8.09 4.52 -24.08
CA LEU A 321 -6.68 4.15 -24.36
C LEU A 321 -6.49 2.65 -24.64
N GLY A 322 -7.57 1.85 -24.66
CA GLY A 322 -7.48 0.40 -24.82
C GLY A 322 -6.91 -0.35 -23.60
N LEU A 323 -6.85 0.32 -22.45
CA LEU A 323 -6.34 -0.25 -21.19
C LEU A 323 -7.48 -0.83 -20.34
N SER A 324 -7.18 -1.91 -19.63
CA SER A 324 -8.11 -2.47 -18.67
C SER A 324 -8.47 -1.46 -17.58
N PRO A 325 -9.76 -1.24 -17.28
CA PRO A 325 -10.20 -0.39 -16.18
C PRO A 325 -9.67 -0.91 -14.84
N ILE A 326 -9.66 -0.02 -13.86
CA ILE A 326 -9.37 -0.37 -12.46
C ILE A 326 -10.64 -0.94 -11.83
N ASP A 327 -10.53 -2.09 -11.20
CA ASP A 327 -11.54 -2.60 -10.26
C ASP A 327 -11.34 -1.86 -8.93
N TRP A 328 -12.21 -0.89 -8.67
CA TRP A 328 -12.14 -0.05 -7.48
C TRP A 328 -12.71 -0.73 -6.23
N GLN A 329 -13.39 -1.90 -6.35
CA GLN A 329 -13.88 -2.64 -5.20
C GLN A 329 -12.72 -3.23 -4.41
N LEU A 330 -12.73 -3.04 -3.08
CA LEU A 330 -11.76 -3.60 -2.13
C LEU A 330 -12.28 -4.89 -1.52
#